data_edbcab1d1fdde97e1da5861708a97220
#
_entry.id   edbcab1d1fdde97e1da5861708a97220
#
_cell.length_a   1.000
_cell.length_b   1.000
_cell.length_c   1.000
_cell.angle_alpha   90.00
_cell.angle_beta   90.00
_cell.angle_gamma   90.00
#
_symmetry.space_group_name_H-M   'P 1'
#
loop_
_entity.id
_entity.type
_entity.pdbx_description
1 polymer ?
#
loop_
_entity_poly.entity_id
_entity_poly.type
_entity_poly.pdbx_seq_one_letter_code
_entity_poly.pdbx_strand_id
1 'polypeptide(L)'
;MRFAYKNYPTNRGGDDWWAALPTQLANSAKHSPPCRKFEALIDSGAAICIFHSSIGESIGLRIDRGEEDETTGVSGQATKIYLHNVSLYVPGHILKIKAGFTDQLPLAGILGRAGFFEHFKVTFDPSSNPPGFELERIHRA
;
A
#
# COMPACT_ATOMS: atom_id res chain seq x y z
N MET A 1 10.03 8.14 -12.20
CA MET A 1 10.95 7.99 -11.05
C MET A 1 11.21 6.51 -10.82
N ARG A 2 12.45 6.13 -10.72
CA ARG A 2 12.86 4.72 -10.59
C ARG A 2 13.15 4.37 -9.13
N PHE A 3 12.73 3.16 -8.74
CA PHE A 3 12.96 2.59 -7.41
C PHE A 3 13.54 1.19 -7.56
N ALA A 4 14.53 0.87 -6.75
CA ALA A 4 15.05 -0.50 -6.67
C ALA A 4 14.07 -1.38 -5.88
N TYR A 5 14.01 -2.66 -6.25
CA TYR A 5 13.30 -3.64 -5.45
C TYR A 5 13.97 -3.76 -4.08
N LYS A 6 13.16 -4.07 -3.07
CA LYS A 6 13.64 -4.37 -1.72
C LYS A 6 13.92 -5.85 -1.58
N ASN A 7 15.05 -6.18 -1.00
CA ASN A 7 15.42 -7.56 -0.71
C ASN A 7 14.96 -7.93 0.68
N TYR A 8 14.17 -8.98 0.76
CA TYR A 8 13.72 -9.57 2.02
C TYR A 8 14.30 -10.99 2.09
N PRO A 9 15.42 -11.20 2.82
CA PRO A 9 16.01 -12.53 2.93
C PRO A 9 15.02 -13.55 3.46
N THR A 10 14.96 -14.71 2.83
CA THR A 10 14.07 -15.80 3.24
C THR A 10 14.76 -16.70 4.26
N ASN A 11 13.96 -17.40 5.08
CA ASN A 11 14.46 -18.38 6.02
C ASN A 11 15.13 -19.60 5.33
N ARG A 12 14.96 -19.72 4.02
CA ARG A 12 15.55 -20.79 3.20
C ARG A 12 16.92 -20.43 2.65
N GLY A 13 17.48 -19.26 3.02
CA GLY A 13 18.78 -18.79 2.57
C GLY A 13 18.79 -18.13 1.19
N GLY A 14 17.61 -17.84 0.61
CA GLY A 14 17.48 -17.12 -0.66
C GLY A 14 17.08 -15.68 -0.46
N ASP A 15 17.07 -14.93 -1.55
CA ASP A 15 16.61 -13.55 -1.62
C ASP A 15 15.19 -13.51 -2.17
N ASP A 16 14.37 -12.63 -1.59
CA ASP A 16 13.03 -12.32 -2.09
C ASP A 16 12.96 -10.83 -2.42
N TRP A 17 12.86 -10.51 -3.70
CA TRP A 17 12.89 -9.14 -4.21
C TRP A 17 11.50 -8.62 -4.45
N TRP A 18 11.11 -7.59 -3.71
CA TRP A 18 9.77 -7.03 -3.75
C TRP A 18 9.76 -5.62 -4.33
N ALA A 19 8.76 -5.34 -5.17
CA ALA A 19 8.43 -3.98 -5.59
C ALA A 19 7.68 -3.29 -4.45
N ALA A 20 8.43 -2.68 -3.54
CA ALA A 20 7.90 -1.98 -2.39
C ALA A 20 8.24 -0.49 -2.47
N LEU A 21 7.32 0.35 -2.00
CA LEU A 21 7.44 1.80 -2.10
C LEU A 21 7.37 2.41 -0.70
N PRO A 22 8.29 3.34 -0.35
CA PRO A 22 8.19 4.08 0.89
C PRO A 22 6.88 4.85 0.94
N THR A 23 6.10 4.63 1.99
CA THR A 23 4.72 5.08 2.08
C THR A 23 4.45 5.64 3.46
N GLN A 24 3.56 6.63 3.54
CA GLN A 24 3.01 7.14 4.79
C GLN A 24 1.52 7.37 4.62
N LEU A 25 0.79 7.30 5.72
CA LEU A 25 -0.62 7.67 5.75
C LEU A 25 -0.83 8.83 6.73
N ALA A 26 -1.82 9.67 6.42
CA ALA A 26 -2.31 10.67 7.34
C ALA A 26 -3.83 10.62 7.41
N ASN A 27 -4.37 11.02 8.55
CA ASN A 27 -5.82 11.09 8.75
C ASN A 27 -6.37 12.29 7.99
N SER A 28 -7.30 12.06 7.04
CA SER A 28 -7.88 13.13 6.22
C SER A 28 -8.72 14.12 7.03
N ALA A 29 -9.27 13.69 8.15
CA ALA A 29 -10.17 14.50 8.97
C ALA A 29 -9.44 15.34 10.03
N LYS A 30 -8.14 15.11 10.24
CA LYS A 30 -7.35 15.78 11.26
C LYS A 30 -6.10 16.41 10.65
N HIS A 31 -5.71 17.58 11.14
CA HIS A 31 -4.45 18.23 10.77
C HIS A 31 -3.30 17.64 11.59
N SER A 32 -3.09 16.34 11.45
CA SER A 32 -1.99 15.65 12.12
C SER A 32 -0.91 15.27 11.11
N PRO A 33 0.35 15.16 11.54
CA PRO A 33 1.41 14.72 10.62
C PRO A 33 1.17 13.29 10.16
N PRO A 34 1.75 12.90 9.02
CA PRO A 34 1.69 11.52 8.58
C PRO A 34 2.41 10.58 9.56
N CYS A 35 2.04 9.32 9.54
CA CYS A 35 2.70 8.28 10.33
C CYS A 35 4.17 8.10 9.89
N ARG A 36 4.90 7.23 10.58
CA ARG A 36 6.25 6.83 10.17
C ARG A 36 6.21 6.16 8.81
N LYS A 37 7.29 6.33 8.04
CA LYS A 37 7.43 5.64 6.75
C LYS A 37 7.45 4.13 6.94
N PHE A 38 6.77 3.44 6.05
CA PHE A 38 6.79 1.99 5.96
C PHE A 38 6.85 1.60 4.49
N GLU A 39 7.25 0.37 4.23
CA GLU A 39 7.28 -0.16 2.86
C GLU A 39 5.94 -0.81 2.54
N ALA A 40 5.31 -0.37 1.45
CA ALA A 40 4.08 -0.96 0.96
C ALA A 40 4.34 -1.72 -0.34
N LEU A 41 3.79 -2.92 -0.44
CA LEU A 41 3.94 -3.76 -1.63
C LEU A 41 3.06 -3.23 -2.77
N ILE A 42 3.63 -3.07 -3.95
CA ILE A 42 2.87 -2.72 -5.15
C ILE A 42 2.26 -4.00 -5.72
N ASP A 43 0.94 -4.10 -5.73
CA ASP A 43 0.21 -5.32 -6.07
C ASP A 43 -1.00 -5.03 -6.96
N SER A 44 -0.83 -5.25 -8.27
CA SER A 44 -1.92 -5.05 -9.25
C SER A 44 -3.05 -6.07 -9.09
N GLY A 45 -2.82 -7.16 -8.35
CA GLY A 45 -3.85 -8.14 -8.03
C GLY A 45 -4.82 -7.70 -6.94
N ALA A 46 -4.44 -6.70 -6.14
CA ALA A 46 -5.31 -6.18 -5.09
C ALA A 46 -6.29 -5.15 -5.66
N ALA A 47 -7.58 -5.29 -5.32
CA ALA A 47 -8.62 -4.38 -5.82
C ALA A 47 -8.48 -2.96 -5.25
N ILE A 48 -8.06 -2.85 -4.00
CA ILE A 48 -7.91 -1.58 -3.27
C ILE A 48 -6.57 -1.59 -2.52
N CYS A 49 -6.22 -0.43 -1.98
CA CYS A 49 -5.10 -0.33 -1.04
C CYS A 49 -5.54 -0.84 0.33
N ILE A 50 -4.74 -1.67 0.96
CA ILE A 50 -5.03 -2.27 2.27
C ILE A 50 -3.81 -2.08 3.17
N PHE A 51 -4.05 -1.65 4.40
CA PHE A 51 -3.00 -1.41 5.38
C PHE A 51 -3.30 -2.13 6.68
N HIS A 52 -2.24 -2.43 7.42
CA HIS A 52 -2.40 -3.02 8.74
C HIS A 52 -3.11 -2.04 9.68
N SER A 53 -4.04 -2.56 10.48
CA SER A 53 -4.85 -1.73 11.40
C SER A 53 -4.00 -0.86 12.32
N SER A 54 -2.83 -1.34 12.76
CA SER A 54 -1.94 -0.59 13.64
C SER A 54 -1.49 0.74 13.02
N ILE A 55 -1.35 0.80 11.70
CA ILE A 55 -0.98 2.05 11.00
C ILE A 55 -2.14 3.04 11.06
N GLY A 56 -3.36 2.58 10.82
CA GLY A 56 -4.55 3.41 10.94
C GLY A 56 -4.74 3.94 12.36
N GLU A 57 -4.55 3.09 13.35
CA GLU A 57 -4.63 3.49 14.75
C GLU A 57 -3.59 4.56 15.10
N SER A 58 -2.37 4.47 14.56
CA SER A 58 -1.30 5.43 14.80
C SER A 58 -1.63 6.84 14.32
N ILE A 59 -2.55 6.99 13.37
CA ILE A 59 -3.01 8.29 12.86
C ILE A 59 -4.39 8.67 13.41
N GLY A 60 -4.85 7.98 14.44
CA GLY A 60 -6.07 8.32 15.17
C GLY A 60 -7.35 7.79 14.58
N LEU A 61 -7.29 6.80 13.68
CA LEU A 61 -8.48 6.14 13.18
C LEU A 61 -9.02 5.14 14.21
N ARG A 62 -10.34 5.13 14.34
CA ARG A 62 -11.06 4.04 15.01
C ARG A 62 -11.45 3.05 13.93
N ILE A 63 -10.66 2.00 13.80
CA ILE A 63 -10.75 1.07 12.65
C ILE A 63 -12.16 0.50 12.50
N ASP A 64 -12.76 0.00 13.56
CA ASP A 64 -14.08 -0.64 13.56
C ASP A 64 -15.25 0.32 13.32
N ARG A 65 -14.99 1.63 13.27
CA ARG A 65 -15.97 2.65 12.92
C ARG A 65 -16.07 2.92 11.42
N GLY A 66 -15.15 2.36 10.63
CA GLY A 66 -15.19 2.45 9.18
C GLY A 66 -16.27 1.58 8.58
N GLU A 67 -16.54 1.79 7.30
CA GLU A 67 -17.45 0.95 6.52
C GLU A 67 -16.87 -0.46 6.41
N GLU A 68 -17.65 -1.46 6.80
CA GLU A 68 -17.25 -2.85 6.78
C GLU A 68 -17.33 -3.40 5.35
N ASP A 69 -16.30 -4.12 4.93
CA ASP A 69 -16.21 -4.76 3.63
C ASP A 69 -15.39 -6.04 3.75
N GLU A 70 -15.24 -6.77 2.67
CA GLU A 70 -14.45 -8.00 2.62
C GLU A 70 -13.49 -7.97 1.44
N THR A 71 -12.34 -8.63 1.62
CA THR A 71 -11.42 -8.92 0.53
C THR A 71 -11.13 -10.41 0.51
N THR A 72 -10.93 -10.97 -0.69
CA THR A 72 -10.69 -12.39 -0.88
C THR A 72 -9.29 -12.59 -1.45
N GLY A 73 -8.50 -13.43 -0.81
CA GLY A 73 -7.17 -13.80 -1.28
C GLY A 73 -7.18 -15.03 -2.18
N VAL A 74 -5.97 -15.46 -2.57
CA VAL A 74 -5.75 -16.61 -3.46
C VAL A 74 -6.36 -17.90 -2.88
N SER A 75 -6.38 -18.03 -1.55
CA SER A 75 -6.96 -19.20 -0.86
C SER A 75 -8.49 -19.26 -0.94
N GLY A 76 -9.14 -18.20 -1.46
CA GLY A 76 -10.60 -18.08 -1.47
C GLY A 76 -11.19 -17.70 -0.13
N GLN A 77 -10.38 -17.51 0.90
CA GLN A 77 -10.84 -17.11 2.21
C GLN A 77 -11.10 -15.61 2.27
N ALA A 78 -12.29 -15.23 2.75
CA ALA A 78 -12.66 -13.85 2.90
C ALA A 78 -12.05 -13.27 4.18
N THR A 79 -11.54 -12.04 4.10
CA THR A 79 -11.02 -11.28 5.24
C THR A 79 -11.82 -10.01 5.39
N LYS A 80 -12.31 -9.76 6.60
CA LYS A 80 -13.00 -8.52 6.92
C LYS A 80 -12.02 -7.35 6.93
N ILE A 81 -12.42 -6.26 6.28
CA ILE A 81 -11.69 -5.00 6.29
C ILE A 81 -12.63 -3.87 6.65
N TYR A 82 -12.07 -2.76 7.12
CA TYR A 82 -12.81 -1.53 7.40
C TYR A 82 -12.26 -0.40 6.54
N LEU A 83 -13.14 0.29 5.82
CA LEU A 83 -12.75 1.35 4.89
C LEU A 83 -12.70 2.70 5.59
N HIS A 84 -11.64 3.44 5.35
CA HIS A 84 -11.44 4.81 5.87
C HIS A 84 -10.84 5.71 4.81
N ASN A 85 -11.22 6.97 4.83
CA ASN A 85 -10.62 8.00 4.00
C ASN A 85 -9.30 8.44 4.63
N VAL A 86 -8.22 8.38 3.86
CA VAL A 86 -6.88 8.76 4.30
C VAL A 86 -6.15 9.52 3.20
N SER A 87 -5.11 10.24 3.59
CA SER A 87 -4.14 10.79 2.65
C SER A 87 -2.99 9.80 2.51
N LEU A 88 -2.73 9.38 1.29
CA LEU A 88 -1.63 8.47 0.95
C LEU A 88 -0.44 9.29 0.47
N TYR A 89 0.68 9.16 1.18
CA TYR A 89 1.94 9.80 0.82
C TYR A 89 2.85 8.77 0.17
N VAL A 90 3.17 9.00 -1.07
CA VAL A 90 4.22 8.25 -1.79
C VAL A 90 5.25 9.26 -2.28
N PRO A 91 6.47 8.84 -2.68
CA PRO A 91 7.50 9.81 -3.06
C PRO A 91 7.02 10.82 -4.10
N GLY A 92 7.04 12.10 -3.74
CA GLY A 92 6.64 13.22 -4.62
C GLY A 92 5.15 13.45 -4.79
N HIS A 93 4.27 12.66 -4.16
CA HIS A 93 2.82 12.77 -4.36
C HIS A 93 2.04 12.52 -3.08
N ILE A 94 0.90 13.23 -2.97
CA ILE A 94 -0.09 13.02 -1.91
C ILE A 94 -1.43 12.79 -2.59
N LEU A 95 -2.09 11.68 -2.25
CA LEU A 95 -3.38 11.29 -2.81
C LEU A 95 -4.40 11.12 -1.71
N LYS A 96 -5.64 11.54 -1.97
CA LYS A 96 -6.77 11.23 -1.09
C LYS A 96 -7.42 9.95 -1.59
N ILE A 97 -7.42 8.94 -0.74
CA ILE A 97 -7.94 7.61 -1.10
C ILE A 97 -8.87 7.06 -0.02
N LYS A 98 -9.64 6.08 -0.41
CA LYS A 98 -10.40 5.23 0.51
C LYS A 98 -9.67 3.90 0.60
N ALA A 99 -9.15 3.57 1.76
CA ALA A 99 -8.32 2.39 1.98
C ALA A 99 -8.95 1.43 2.97
N GLY A 100 -8.64 0.15 2.84
CA GLY A 100 -9.05 -0.88 3.77
C GLY A 100 -8.03 -1.09 4.88
N PHE A 101 -8.49 -1.47 6.05
CA PHE A 101 -7.67 -1.75 7.22
C PHE A 101 -8.04 -3.09 7.82
N THR A 102 -7.05 -3.89 8.15
CA THR A 102 -7.23 -5.18 8.80
C THR A 102 -6.01 -5.52 9.64
N ASP A 103 -6.22 -6.26 10.73
CA ASP A 103 -5.14 -6.80 11.55
C ASP A 103 -4.64 -8.17 11.05
N GLN A 104 -5.29 -8.71 10.02
CA GLN A 104 -4.93 -10.01 9.42
C GLN A 104 -3.86 -9.90 8.33
N LEU A 105 -3.41 -8.69 7.99
CA LEU A 105 -2.41 -8.49 6.96
C LEU A 105 -1.00 -8.83 7.50
N PRO A 106 -0.24 -9.72 6.82
CA PRO A 106 1.10 -10.11 7.30
C PRO A 106 2.20 -9.09 6.97
N LEU A 107 1.85 -7.94 6.41
CA LEU A 107 2.76 -6.85 6.06
C LEU A 107 2.12 -5.51 6.35
N ALA A 108 2.90 -4.43 6.25
CA ALA A 108 2.42 -3.09 6.61
C ALA A 108 1.34 -2.56 5.67
N GLY A 109 1.48 -2.81 4.37
CA GLY A 109 0.51 -2.33 3.42
C GLY A 109 0.68 -2.87 2.01
N ILE A 110 -0.42 -2.79 1.26
CA ILE A 110 -0.52 -3.18 -0.15
C ILE A 110 -1.11 -2.00 -0.92
N LEU A 111 -0.46 -1.63 -2.01
CA LEU A 111 -0.94 -0.61 -2.93
C LEU A 111 -1.63 -1.30 -4.10
N GLY A 112 -2.94 -1.15 -4.16
CA GLY A 112 -3.80 -1.84 -5.13
C GLY A 112 -4.32 -0.96 -6.25
N ARG A 113 -5.26 -1.51 -7.02
CA ARG A 113 -5.77 -0.86 -8.24
C ARG A 113 -6.48 0.46 -7.90
N ALA A 114 -7.53 0.43 -7.10
CA ALA A 114 -8.18 1.66 -6.65
C ALA A 114 -7.34 2.32 -5.57
N GLY A 115 -7.03 3.59 -5.74
CA GLY A 115 -6.23 4.38 -4.82
C GLY A 115 -4.76 4.49 -5.19
N PHE A 116 -4.21 3.58 -6.01
CA PHE A 116 -2.81 3.67 -6.44
C PHE A 116 -2.67 3.52 -7.96
N PHE A 117 -2.99 2.34 -8.53
CA PHE A 117 -2.78 2.11 -9.96
C PHE A 117 -3.66 2.98 -10.86
N GLU A 118 -4.76 3.49 -10.37
CA GLU A 118 -5.56 4.46 -11.13
C GLU A 118 -4.88 5.81 -11.28
N HIS A 119 -3.81 6.06 -10.50
CA HIS A 119 -3.05 7.30 -10.51
C HIS A 119 -1.63 7.16 -11.04
N PHE A 120 -1.11 5.94 -11.15
CA PHE A 120 0.27 5.70 -11.56
C PHE A 120 0.37 4.56 -12.56
N LYS A 121 1.16 4.81 -13.60
CA LYS A 121 1.68 3.74 -14.45
C LYS A 121 2.92 3.17 -13.76
N VAL A 122 2.96 1.86 -13.63
CA VAL A 122 4.08 1.15 -13.03
C VAL A 122 4.69 0.23 -14.07
N THR A 123 5.99 0.36 -14.30
CA THR A 123 6.73 -0.52 -15.19
C THR A 123 7.72 -1.31 -14.36
N PHE A 124 7.51 -2.62 -14.27
CA PHE A 124 8.39 -3.52 -13.53
C PHE A 124 9.51 -3.99 -14.41
N ASP A 125 10.74 -3.95 -13.90
CA ASP A 125 11.93 -4.43 -14.60
C ASP A 125 12.77 -5.32 -13.68
N PRO A 126 12.39 -6.61 -13.55
CA PRO A 126 13.12 -7.54 -12.70
C PRO A 126 14.47 -7.97 -13.29
N SER A 127 14.69 -7.70 -14.57
CA SER A 127 15.91 -8.11 -15.28
C SER A 127 17.06 -7.11 -15.15
N SER A 128 16.80 -5.89 -14.69
CA SER A 128 17.86 -4.89 -14.50
C SER A 128 18.70 -5.20 -13.27
N ASN A 129 19.87 -4.57 -13.16
CA ASN A 129 20.77 -4.75 -12.03
C ASN A 129 21.09 -3.39 -11.39
N PRO A 130 20.54 -3.09 -10.20
CA PRO A 130 19.59 -3.92 -9.43
C PRO A 130 18.20 -3.96 -10.08
N PRO A 131 17.39 -4.99 -9.78
CA PRO A 131 15.99 -5.03 -10.22
C PRO A 131 15.22 -3.83 -9.68
N GLY A 132 14.30 -3.29 -10.48
CA GLY A 132 13.60 -2.09 -10.08
C GLY A 132 12.31 -1.88 -10.84
N PHE A 133 11.65 -0.77 -10.55
CA PHE A 133 10.42 -0.36 -11.22
C PHE A 133 10.40 1.15 -11.43
N GLU A 134 9.69 1.55 -12.48
CA GLU A 134 9.44 2.95 -12.79
C GLU A 134 8.03 3.33 -12.36
N LEU A 135 7.91 4.50 -11.76
CA LEU A 135 6.64 5.07 -11.34
C LEU A 135 6.40 6.36 -12.13
N GLU A 136 5.27 6.44 -12.82
CA GLU A 136 4.91 7.58 -13.63
C GLU A 136 3.48 8.02 -13.31
N ARG A 137 3.31 9.30 -12.95
CA ARG A 137 2.00 9.86 -12.63
C ARG A 137 1.13 9.90 -13.89
N ILE A 138 -0.08 9.35 -13.80
CA ILE A 138 -1.07 9.45 -14.87
C ILE A 138 -1.79 10.79 -14.71
N HIS A 139 -1.73 11.63 -15.75
CA HIS A 139 -2.47 12.87 -15.82
C HIS A 139 -3.69 12.66 -16.70
N ARG A 140 -4.87 12.78 -16.13
CA ARG A 140 -6.11 12.70 -16.88
C ARG A 140 -6.58 14.11 -17.21
N ALA A 141 -6.94 14.28 -18.46
CA ALA A 141 -7.50 15.53 -18.93
C ALA A 141 -8.90 15.78 -18.33
#